data_d431a391d48c3817fe5cf8ed6bf6266f
#
_entry.id   d431a391d48c3817fe5cf8ed6bf6266f
#
_cell.length_a   1.000
_cell.length_b   1.000
_cell.length_c   1.000
_cell.angle_alpha   90.00
_cell.angle_beta   90.00
_cell.angle_gamma   90.00
#
_symmetry.space_group_name_H-M   'P 1'
#
loop_
_entity.id
_entity.type
_entity.pdbx_description
1 polymer ?
#
loop_
_entity_poly.entity_id
_entity_poly.type
_entity_poly.pdbx_seq_one_letter_code
_entity_poly.pdbx_strand_id
1 'polypeptide(L)'
;MRERNLILLIVIIVLTALALWIDLPLDHPEWVQKLLFWQPEGTRDLELKQGLDLQGGLQVLLEADVPAGEDLPDGALEAAMGIVENRVNGLGVTEPLIQIQGQRRIIVELPGIKDPDQAVATLKGTGLLEFVEAGGLPLEAGTVVRTSLSGDDLSSAFVITPTAGITPTVAPSDEVYTNIMSGKHLKTAAVGTDEFGRPQISFELTSEGAGIFADYSRNNIGKFLCITMDKVVISCPRIESVIPDGQGRITSQQGFALDYARGLAVQMRYGALPVPLKVVNSRSVGATLGQDSVQKSITAGMVGLSIVLLFMLAYYRLPGVLADLALVIYALLNLAAFKLVPLVLTLPGIAGFLLSTGMAVDANVLIFERMKEELRDGRPLGASIEAGFSRAWTSILDSNLSTLITCAILWYFGGAFGASTVRGFALTLGIGVLISMFTAVIVTRTFVRFVFEVAGEQLRKRRWLLGV
;
A
#
# COMPACT_ATOMS: atom_id res chain seq x y z
N MET A 1 -11.93 -42.28 -19.84
CA MET A 1 -12.45 -41.22 -18.94
C MET A 1 -11.85 -41.32 -17.54
N ARG A 2 -11.72 -42.49 -16.95
CA ARG A 2 -11.20 -42.74 -15.59
C ARG A 2 -9.81 -42.14 -15.35
N GLU A 3 -8.85 -42.35 -16.25
CA GLU A 3 -7.47 -41.84 -16.12
C GLU A 3 -7.45 -40.28 -16.12
N ARG A 4 -8.22 -39.65 -17.01
CA ARG A 4 -8.28 -38.18 -17.06
C ARG A 4 -8.88 -37.56 -15.78
N ASN A 5 -9.91 -38.19 -15.22
CA ASN A 5 -10.52 -37.74 -13.97
C ASN A 5 -9.56 -37.92 -12.79
N LEU A 6 -8.77 -39.01 -12.77
CA LEU A 6 -7.76 -39.23 -11.75
C LEU A 6 -6.62 -38.19 -11.83
N ILE A 7 -6.13 -37.90 -13.03
CA ILE A 7 -5.12 -36.86 -13.23
C ILE A 7 -5.63 -35.49 -12.75
N LEU A 8 -6.87 -35.12 -13.12
CA LEU A 8 -7.46 -33.85 -12.65
C LEU A 8 -7.62 -33.82 -11.12
N LEU A 9 -8.03 -34.94 -10.51
CA LEU A 9 -8.12 -35.03 -9.05
C LEU A 9 -6.77 -34.84 -8.38
N ILE A 10 -5.70 -35.46 -8.89
CA ILE A 10 -4.33 -35.30 -8.40
C ILE A 10 -3.90 -33.82 -8.54
N VAL A 11 -4.17 -33.19 -9.69
CA VAL A 11 -3.84 -31.78 -9.90
C VAL A 11 -4.56 -30.88 -8.89
N ILE A 12 -5.86 -31.14 -8.64
CA ILE A 12 -6.64 -30.38 -7.66
C ILE A 12 -6.05 -30.56 -6.25
N ILE A 13 -5.69 -31.77 -5.86
CA ILE A 13 -5.07 -32.04 -4.55
C ILE A 13 -3.74 -31.30 -4.42
N VAL A 14 -2.88 -31.36 -5.47
CA VAL A 14 -1.60 -30.66 -5.46
C VAL A 14 -1.79 -29.15 -5.38
N LEU A 15 -2.70 -28.56 -6.16
CA LEU A 15 -3.00 -27.13 -6.09
C LEU A 15 -3.56 -26.72 -4.73
N THR A 16 -4.43 -27.54 -4.13
CA THR A 16 -4.97 -27.30 -2.79
C THR A 16 -3.88 -27.38 -1.72
N ALA A 17 -3.00 -28.38 -1.81
CA ALA A 17 -1.88 -28.50 -0.88
C ALA A 17 -0.89 -27.32 -1.01
N LEU A 18 -0.64 -26.87 -2.24
CA LEU A 18 0.21 -25.71 -2.50
C LEU A 18 -0.45 -24.42 -1.95
N ALA A 19 -1.75 -24.21 -2.19
CA ALA A 19 -2.48 -23.08 -1.64
C ALA A 19 -2.46 -23.11 -0.10
N LEU A 20 -2.73 -24.25 0.51
CA LEU A 20 -2.66 -24.42 1.97
C LEU A 20 -1.25 -24.12 2.51
N TRP A 21 -0.20 -24.53 1.81
CA TRP A 21 1.17 -24.23 2.21
C TRP A 21 1.48 -22.72 2.15
N ILE A 22 0.99 -22.01 1.12
CA ILE A 22 1.10 -20.55 1.00
C ILE A 22 0.31 -19.84 2.09
N ASP A 23 -0.87 -20.37 2.46
CA ASP A 23 -1.78 -19.73 3.41
C ASP A 23 -1.34 -19.90 4.87
N LEU A 24 -0.63 -20.97 5.18
CA LEU A 24 -0.11 -21.20 6.53
C LEU A 24 0.94 -20.16 6.90
N PRO A 25 0.95 -19.66 8.15
CA PRO A 25 1.95 -18.72 8.66
C PRO A 25 3.27 -19.46 8.97
N LEU A 26 3.91 -19.97 7.93
CA LEU A 26 5.20 -20.68 8.02
C LEU A 26 6.29 -19.78 7.41
N ASP A 27 7.51 -19.92 7.95
CA ASP A 27 8.67 -19.30 7.32
C ASP A 27 8.91 -19.98 5.95
N HIS A 28 8.70 -19.23 4.89
CA HIS A 28 8.89 -19.73 3.54
C HIS A 28 10.37 -19.69 3.16
N PRO A 29 10.89 -20.73 2.46
CA PRO A 29 12.30 -20.77 2.04
C PRO A 29 12.66 -19.57 1.14
N GLU A 30 13.89 -19.09 1.20
CA GLU A 30 14.39 -17.95 0.42
C GLU A 30 14.19 -18.08 -1.10
N TRP A 31 14.16 -19.31 -1.62
CA TRP A 31 13.90 -19.53 -3.06
C TRP A 31 12.49 -19.10 -3.48
N VAL A 32 11.51 -19.06 -2.57
CA VAL A 32 10.15 -18.56 -2.84
C VAL A 32 10.20 -17.07 -3.13
N GLN A 33 10.99 -16.31 -2.39
CA GLN A 33 11.20 -14.87 -2.62
C GLN A 33 11.81 -14.61 -4.02
N LYS A 34 12.66 -15.51 -4.50
CA LYS A 34 13.22 -15.43 -5.86
C LYS A 34 12.18 -15.73 -6.95
N LEU A 35 11.18 -16.58 -6.65
CA LEU A 35 10.07 -16.87 -7.56
C LEU A 35 9.10 -15.68 -7.67
N LEU A 36 9.00 -14.82 -6.66
CA LEU A 36 8.14 -13.63 -6.64
C LEU A 36 8.80 -12.45 -7.38
N PHE A 37 9.40 -12.70 -8.56
CA PHE A 37 10.14 -11.69 -9.34
C PHE A 37 9.29 -10.51 -9.80
N TRP A 38 7.96 -10.63 -9.77
CA TRP A 38 7.01 -9.55 -10.09
C TRP A 38 6.74 -8.61 -8.92
N GLN A 39 7.18 -8.96 -7.70
CA GLN A 39 7.12 -8.08 -6.54
C GLN A 39 8.42 -7.26 -6.42
N PRO A 40 8.36 -5.99 -5.95
CA PRO A 40 9.55 -5.18 -5.74
C PRO A 40 10.54 -5.83 -4.76
N GLU A 41 11.82 -5.58 -4.96
CA GLU A 41 12.85 -6.05 -4.03
C GLU A 41 12.66 -5.42 -2.64
N GLY A 42 12.72 -6.24 -1.59
CA GLY A 42 12.47 -5.81 -0.20
C GLY A 42 11.04 -6.01 0.31
N THR A 43 10.06 -6.29 -0.60
CA THR A 43 8.66 -6.56 -0.24
C THR A 43 8.18 -7.92 -0.71
N ARG A 44 9.13 -8.82 -1.05
CA ARG A 44 8.84 -10.18 -1.53
C ARG A 44 8.53 -11.12 -0.37
N ASP A 45 7.35 -10.95 0.18
CA ASP A 45 6.79 -11.80 1.22
C ASP A 45 5.42 -12.35 0.82
N LEU A 46 4.96 -13.35 1.57
CA LEU A 46 3.64 -13.95 1.40
C LEU A 46 2.68 -13.46 2.50
N GLU A 47 2.85 -12.22 2.96
CA GLU A 47 1.95 -11.61 3.92
C GLU A 47 0.79 -10.89 3.23
N LEU A 48 -0.38 -10.90 3.89
CA LEU A 48 -1.54 -10.14 3.45
C LEU A 48 -1.37 -8.67 3.86
N LYS A 49 -1.14 -7.82 2.87
CA LYS A 49 -1.03 -6.38 3.07
C LYS A 49 -2.40 -5.78 3.39
N GLN A 50 -2.48 -5.05 4.49
CA GLN A 50 -3.73 -4.45 4.94
C GLN A 50 -3.75 -2.96 4.61
N GLY A 51 -4.86 -2.47 4.07
CA GLY A 51 -5.06 -1.06 3.75
C GLY A 51 -5.32 -0.19 4.97
N LEU A 52 -5.33 1.11 4.71
CA LEU A 52 -5.54 2.15 5.71
C LEU A 52 -6.84 1.97 6.52
N ASP A 53 -7.87 1.48 5.89
CA ASP A 53 -9.20 1.23 6.46
C ASP A 53 -9.24 0.03 7.43
N LEU A 54 -8.23 -0.85 7.39
CA LEU A 54 -8.10 -2.02 8.26
C LEU A 54 -7.11 -1.80 9.41
N GLN A 55 -5.93 -1.22 9.12
CA GLN A 55 -4.91 -0.96 10.13
C GLN A 55 -5.06 0.39 10.81
N GLY A 56 -5.85 1.30 10.22
CA GLY A 56 -5.80 2.72 10.55
C GLY A 56 -4.57 3.40 9.97
N GLY A 57 -4.46 4.70 10.15
CA GLY A 57 -3.33 5.48 9.67
C GLY A 57 -3.77 6.82 9.08
N LEU A 58 -3.01 7.32 8.10
CA LEU A 58 -3.16 8.65 7.52
C LEU A 58 -3.26 8.57 5.98
N GLN A 59 -4.24 9.25 5.41
CA GLN A 59 -4.32 9.53 3.98
C GLN A 59 -4.12 11.02 3.75
N VAL A 60 -3.19 11.40 2.88
CA VAL A 60 -2.91 12.78 2.51
C VAL A 60 -3.04 12.94 1.01
N LEU A 61 -3.78 13.96 0.59
CA LEU A 61 -3.83 14.41 -0.79
C LEU A 61 -2.94 15.64 -0.93
N LEU A 62 -1.84 15.49 -1.64
CA LEU A 62 -0.90 16.53 -1.98
C LEU A 62 -1.24 17.07 -3.38
N GLU A 63 -1.15 18.38 -3.57
CA GLU A 63 -1.32 19.04 -4.86
C GLU A 63 -0.14 19.97 -5.13
N ALA A 64 0.36 19.98 -6.37
CA ALA A 64 1.40 20.92 -6.78
C ALA A 64 0.91 22.36 -6.60
N ASP A 65 1.65 23.14 -5.83
CA ASP A 65 1.33 24.53 -5.52
C ASP A 65 1.89 25.47 -6.59
N VAL A 66 1.31 25.35 -7.79
CA VAL A 66 1.65 26.15 -8.99
C VAL A 66 0.38 26.84 -9.47
N PRO A 67 0.45 28.09 -9.98
CA PRO A 67 -0.71 28.83 -10.46
C PRO A 67 -1.61 28.02 -11.40
N ALA A 68 -2.92 28.26 -11.31
CA ALA A 68 -3.87 27.57 -12.16
C ALA A 68 -3.65 27.99 -13.64
N GLY A 69 -3.37 26.99 -14.48
CA GLY A 69 -3.11 27.20 -15.92
C GLY A 69 -1.64 27.15 -16.32
N GLU A 70 -0.73 27.02 -15.38
CA GLU A 70 0.69 26.74 -15.63
C GLU A 70 0.93 25.23 -15.66
N ASP A 71 1.53 24.73 -16.76
CA ASP A 71 1.86 23.32 -16.88
C ASP A 71 3.07 22.99 -16.01
N LEU A 72 3.01 21.82 -15.35
CA LEU A 72 4.15 21.32 -14.61
C LEU A 72 5.28 20.89 -15.58
N PRO A 73 6.56 21.08 -15.21
CA PRO A 73 7.66 20.52 -15.96
C PRO A 73 7.49 19.00 -16.13
N ASP A 74 7.84 18.50 -17.32
CA ASP A 74 7.77 17.06 -17.62
C ASP A 74 8.54 16.25 -16.58
N GLY A 75 7.88 15.23 -16.02
CA GLY A 75 8.47 14.35 -15.00
C GLY A 75 8.61 14.97 -13.60
N ALA A 76 8.17 16.21 -13.37
CA ALA A 76 8.33 16.86 -12.07
C ALA A 76 7.46 16.21 -10.98
N LEU A 77 6.25 15.75 -11.35
CA LEU A 77 5.35 15.07 -10.41
C LEU A 77 5.84 13.67 -10.05
N GLU A 78 6.40 12.94 -10.99
CA GLU A 78 7.04 11.63 -10.79
C GLU A 78 8.28 11.76 -9.89
N ALA A 79 9.11 12.77 -10.13
CA ALA A 79 10.26 13.05 -9.29
C ALA A 79 9.84 13.46 -7.86
N ALA A 80 8.79 14.28 -7.73
CA ALA A 80 8.21 14.62 -6.43
C ALA A 80 7.65 13.38 -5.71
N MET A 81 6.97 12.50 -6.42
CA MET A 81 6.46 11.22 -5.89
C MET A 81 7.60 10.36 -5.34
N GLY A 82 8.71 10.22 -6.08
CA GLY A 82 9.88 9.47 -5.61
C GLY A 82 10.51 10.06 -4.35
N ILE A 83 10.55 11.38 -4.21
CA ILE A 83 11.04 12.05 -2.99
C ILE A 83 10.07 11.82 -1.83
N VAL A 84 8.76 11.94 -2.06
CA VAL A 84 7.71 11.66 -1.07
C VAL A 84 7.81 10.21 -0.59
N GLU A 85 7.98 9.26 -1.50
CA GLU A 85 8.16 7.84 -1.18
C GLU A 85 9.40 7.60 -0.29
N ASN A 86 10.53 8.18 -0.65
CA ASN A 86 11.75 8.10 0.13
C ASN A 86 11.59 8.70 1.53
N ARG A 87 10.89 9.84 1.66
CA ARG A 87 10.61 10.48 2.95
C ARG A 87 9.72 9.60 3.83
N VAL A 88 8.67 9.02 3.25
CA VAL A 88 7.75 8.11 3.94
C VAL A 88 8.48 6.85 4.42
N ASN A 89 9.30 6.25 3.56
CA ASN A 89 10.13 5.11 3.92
C ASN A 89 11.12 5.45 5.04
N GLY A 90 11.68 6.66 5.01
CA GLY A 90 12.55 7.18 6.07
C GLY A 90 11.86 7.39 7.42
N LEU A 91 10.54 7.56 7.44
CA LEU A 91 9.73 7.61 8.68
C LEU A 91 9.45 6.21 9.25
N GLY A 92 9.86 5.14 8.56
CA GLY A 92 9.66 3.77 9.00
C GLY A 92 8.22 3.26 8.80
N VAL A 93 7.48 3.89 7.89
CA VAL A 93 6.15 3.39 7.49
C VAL A 93 6.34 2.16 6.61
N THR A 94 5.74 1.07 6.99
CA THR A 94 5.73 -0.14 6.18
C THR A 94 4.64 -0.04 5.12
N GLU A 95 5.05 -0.20 3.85
CA GLU A 95 4.14 -0.32 2.70
C GLU A 95 3.20 0.88 2.47
N PRO A 96 3.75 2.09 2.29
CA PRO A 96 2.94 3.23 1.90
C PRO A 96 2.37 3.02 0.49
N LEU A 97 1.12 3.46 0.29
CA LEU A 97 0.55 3.54 -1.04
C LEU A 97 0.67 4.97 -1.55
N ILE A 98 1.50 5.18 -2.57
CA ILE A 98 1.73 6.50 -3.16
C ILE A 98 1.39 6.42 -4.64
N GLN A 99 0.48 7.28 -5.09
CA GLN A 99 -0.03 7.28 -6.46
C GLN A 99 -0.24 8.70 -6.96
N ILE A 100 0.07 8.93 -8.24
CA ILE A 100 -0.29 10.17 -8.93
C ILE A 100 -1.79 10.13 -9.25
N GLN A 101 -2.49 11.20 -8.94
CA GLN A 101 -3.89 11.41 -9.23
C GLN A 101 -4.07 12.59 -10.22
N GLY A 102 -4.44 12.27 -11.45
CA GLY A 102 -4.51 13.27 -12.51
C GLY A 102 -3.13 13.82 -12.86
N GLN A 103 -3.06 15.14 -13.17
CA GLN A 103 -1.82 15.77 -13.64
C GLN A 103 -1.08 16.59 -12.58
N ARG A 104 -1.66 16.78 -11.38
CA ARG A 104 -1.15 17.74 -10.39
C ARG A 104 -1.17 17.23 -8.95
N ARG A 105 -1.65 16.02 -8.69
CA ARG A 105 -1.89 15.53 -7.34
C ARG A 105 -1.17 14.21 -7.06
N ILE A 106 -0.78 14.04 -5.82
CA ILE A 106 -0.23 12.79 -5.29
C ILE A 106 -1.08 12.40 -4.08
N ILE A 107 -1.64 11.20 -4.10
CA ILE A 107 -2.29 10.59 -2.94
C ILE A 107 -1.28 9.73 -2.21
N VAL A 108 -1.21 9.91 -0.90
CA VAL A 108 -0.29 9.20 0.00
C VAL A 108 -1.12 8.54 1.08
N GLU A 109 -1.08 7.23 1.16
CA GLU A 109 -1.70 6.46 2.23
C GLU A 109 -0.60 5.84 3.09
N LEU A 110 -0.66 6.08 4.41
CA LEU A 110 0.32 5.67 5.40
C LEU A 110 -0.34 4.76 6.43
N PRO A 111 -0.46 3.45 6.16
CA PRO A 111 -1.03 2.53 7.12
C PRO A 111 -0.17 2.43 8.38
N GLY A 112 -0.81 2.32 9.54
CA GLY A 112 -0.14 2.07 10.81
C GLY A 112 0.74 3.21 11.35
N ILE A 113 0.71 4.41 10.74
CA ILE A 113 1.47 5.57 11.25
C ILE A 113 0.99 5.96 12.64
N LYS A 114 1.94 6.17 13.56
CA LYS A 114 1.63 6.50 14.97
C LYS A 114 1.39 7.99 15.17
N ASP A 115 2.12 8.82 14.44
CA ASP A 115 2.03 10.28 14.51
C ASP A 115 1.67 10.87 13.14
N PRO A 116 0.36 11.08 12.87
CA PRO A 116 -0.12 11.66 11.64
C PRO A 116 0.37 13.09 11.41
N ASP A 117 0.49 13.90 12.46
CA ASP A 117 0.86 15.32 12.35
C ASP A 117 2.32 15.46 11.94
N GLN A 118 3.21 14.64 12.50
CA GLN A 118 4.60 14.57 12.09
C GLN A 118 4.75 14.12 10.62
N ALA A 119 3.98 13.12 10.20
CA ALA A 119 4.01 12.65 8.82
C ALA A 119 3.59 13.78 7.86
N VAL A 120 2.50 14.47 8.15
CA VAL A 120 2.03 15.63 7.37
C VAL A 120 3.10 16.71 7.32
N ALA A 121 3.74 17.05 8.44
CA ALA A 121 4.80 18.05 8.49
C ALA A 121 6.00 17.66 7.61
N THR A 122 6.41 16.39 7.65
CA THR A 122 7.52 15.86 6.84
C THR A 122 7.19 15.87 5.34
N LEU A 123 5.95 15.60 4.98
CA LEU A 123 5.48 15.60 3.58
C LEU A 123 5.30 17.00 3.01
N LYS A 124 4.86 17.96 3.82
CA LYS A 124 4.63 19.36 3.42
C LYS A 124 5.92 20.10 3.10
N GLY A 125 6.99 19.87 3.88
CA GLY A 125 8.24 20.60 3.73
C GLY A 125 8.82 20.47 2.33
N THR A 126 9.23 21.58 1.71
CA THR A 126 9.92 21.51 0.42
C THR A 126 11.27 20.82 0.57
N GLY A 127 11.87 20.88 1.79
CA GLY A 127 13.16 20.28 2.12
C GLY A 127 14.33 21.05 1.50
N LEU A 128 14.14 22.33 1.23
CA LEU A 128 15.19 23.21 0.72
C LEU A 128 16.18 23.54 1.84
N LEU A 129 17.26 22.79 1.89
CA LEU A 129 18.37 23.04 2.81
C LEU A 129 19.32 24.08 2.24
N GLU A 130 19.64 25.11 3.02
CA GLU A 130 20.59 26.13 2.67
C GLU A 130 21.56 26.41 3.83
N PHE A 131 22.82 26.68 3.50
CA PHE A 131 23.83 27.17 4.43
C PHE A 131 24.07 28.62 4.12
N VAL A 132 23.72 29.50 5.05
CA VAL A 132 23.71 30.94 4.83
C VAL A 132 24.68 31.63 5.77
N GLU A 133 25.39 32.64 5.24
CA GLU A 133 26.33 33.46 6.02
C GLU A 133 25.54 34.45 6.89
N ALA A 134 25.65 34.33 8.22
CA ALA A 134 25.02 35.22 9.19
C ALA A 134 26.02 36.31 9.72
N GLY A 135 27.27 36.26 9.30
CA GLY A 135 28.27 37.25 9.71
C GLY A 135 28.66 37.17 11.19
N GLY A 136 28.64 38.30 11.87
CA GLY A 136 29.12 38.42 13.25
C GLY A 136 28.08 38.12 14.34
N LEU A 137 26.78 37.99 14.01
CA LEU A 137 25.69 37.77 14.98
C LEU A 137 24.92 36.50 14.61
N PRO A 138 24.61 35.63 15.60
CA PRO A 138 23.78 34.45 15.35
C PRO A 138 22.33 34.86 15.14
N LEU A 139 21.65 34.17 14.25
CA LEU A 139 20.19 34.22 14.12
C LEU A 139 19.53 33.20 15.05
N GLU A 140 18.42 33.58 15.64
CA GLU A 140 17.66 32.67 16.50
C GLU A 140 17.00 31.55 15.69
N ALA A 141 16.96 30.33 16.23
CA ALA A 141 16.21 29.23 15.62
C ALA A 141 14.73 29.61 15.50
N GLY A 142 14.12 29.30 14.34
CA GLY A 142 12.76 29.70 14.00
C GLY A 142 12.67 31.04 13.27
N THR A 143 13.76 31.80 13.09
CA THR A 143 13.76 33.03 12.30
C THR A 143 13.56 32.71 10.82
N VAL A 144 12.67 33.43 10.15
CA VAL A 144 12.47 33.34 8.69
C VAL A 144 13.42 34.33 8.00
N VAL A 145 14.22 33.85 7.05
CA VAL A 145 15.24 34.64 6.36
C VAL A 145 15.05 34.67 4.85
N ARG A 146 15.45 35.77 4.21
CA ARG A 146 15.59 35.87 2.76
C ARG A 146 16.99 35.43 2.38
N THR A 147 17.13 34.59 1.35
CA THR A 147 18.44 34.12 0.89
C THR A 147 18.66 34.41 -0.58
N SER A 148 19.91 34.50 -1.00
CA SER A 148 20.30 34.81 -2.38
C SER A 148 19.88 33.75 -3.41
N LEU A 149 19.49 32.53 -2.96
CA LEU A 149 19.13 31.44 -3.87
C LEU A 149 17.71 31.58 -4.43
N SER A 150 16.81 32.29 -3.78
CA SER A 150 15.37 32.30 -4.12
C SER A 150 14.75 33.68 -4.32
N GLY A 151 15.54 34.72 -4.44
CA GLY A 151 14.99 36.07 -4.67
C GLY A 151 14.03 36.55 -3.57
N ASP A 152 13.10 37.44 -3.95
CA ASP A 152 12.16 38.10 -3.00
C ASP A 152 10.97 37.23 -2.55
N ASP A 153 10.87 35.98 -3.00
CA ASP A 153 9.69 35.15 -2.75
C ASP A 153 9.73 34.44 -1.39
N LEU A 154 9.13 35.08 -0.39
CA LEU A 154 8.92 34.50 0.95
C LEU A 154 7.67 33.59 0.99
N SER A 155 6.95 33.43 -0.12
CA SER A 155 5.73 32.61 -0.16
C SER A 155 6.01 31.13 0.11
N SER A 156 7.24 30.68 -0.10
CA SER A 156 7.72 29.34 0.19
C SER A 156 8.26 29.15 1.62
N ALA A 157 8.27 30.22 2.46
CA ALA A 157 8.65 30.10 3.86
C ALA A 157 7.60 29.30 4.62
N PHE A 158 7.78 27.99 4.67
CA PHE A 158 6.92 27.09 5.39
C PHE A 158 7.21 27.20 6.88
N VAL A 159 6.33 27.86 7.60
CA VAL A 159 6.33 27.84 9.06
C VAL A 159 5.96 26.41 9.49
N ILE A 160 6.96 25.56 9.67
CA ILE A 160 6.79 24.36 10.47
C ILE A 160 6.47 24.88 11.86
N THR A 161 5.21 24.80 12.27
CA THR A 161 4.84 25.03 13.67
C THR A 161 5.48 23.87 14.46
N PRO A 162 6.57 24.10 15.17
CA PRO A 162 7.15 23.03 15.98
C PRO A 162 6.18 22.81 17.13
N THR A 163 5.85 21.58 17.40
CA THR A 163 5.11 21.13 18.59
C THR A 163 5.82 21.51 19.91
N ALA A 164 6.91 22.23 19.83
CA ALA A 164 7.74 22.71 20.95
C ALA A 164 7.96 24.23 20.90
N GLY A 165 6.88 25.00 21.01
CA GLY A 165 6.96 26.39 21.54
C GLY A 165 7.82 27.43 20.79
N ILE A 166 8.33 27.15 19.59
CA ILE A 166 9.07 28.12 18.78
C ILE A 166 8.07 28.87 17.90
N THR A 167 7.70 30.08 18.31
CA THR A 167 6.94 30.99 17.43
C THR A 167 7.88 31.52 16.35
N PRO A 168 7.53 31.39 15.05
CA PRO A 168 8.35 31.95 13.99
C PRO A 168 8.43 33.46 14.12
N THR A 169 9.64 33.96 14.21
CA THR A 169 9.93 35.39 14.23
C THR A 169 10.39 35.79 12.82
N VAL A 170 9.68 36.69 12.17
CA VAL A 170 10.13 37.24 10.88
C VAL A 170 11.37 38.11 11.17
N ALA A 171 12.46 37.88 10.44
CA ALA A 171 13.65 38.74 10.55
C ALA A 171 13.28 40.20 10.24
N PRO A 172 13.68 41.16 11.05
CA PRO A 172 13.20 42.54 10.94
C PRO A 172 13.87 43.33 9.81
N SER A 173 14.52 42.73 8.83
CA SER A 173 15.28 43.48 7.82
C SER A 173 15.01 42.98 6.39
N ASP A 174 15.06 43.93 5.44
CA ASP A 174 15.19 43.66 3.99
C ASP A 174 16.54 43.00 3.62
N GLU A 175 17.24 42.42 4.58
CA GLU A 175 18.58 41.87 4.45
C GLU A 175 18.49 40.48 3.79
N VAL A 176 19.16 40.34 2.65
CA VAL A 176 19.25 39.09 1.90
C VAL A 176 20.54 38.39 2.31
N TYR A 177 20.44 37.26 2.96
CA TYR A 177 21.57 36.46 3.40
C TYR A 177 22.20 35.68 2.23
N THR A 178 23.54 35.71 2.16
CA THR A 178 24.25 34.98 1.09
C THR A 178 24.22 33.48 1.32
N ASN A 179 23.73 32.76 0.35
CA ASN A 179 23.78 31.29 0.35
C ASN A 179 25.20 30.83 -0.07
N ILE A 180 25.81 29.96 0.73
CA ILE A 180 27.13 29.42 0.50
C ILE A 180 27.06 28.07 -0.20
N MET A 181 26.12 27.21 0.25
CA MET A 181 25.83 25.93 -0.35
C MET A 181 24.38 25.47 -0.03
N SER A 182 23.88 24.57 -0.83
CA SER A 182 22.53 24.06 -0.71
C SER A 182 22.52 22.53 -0.45
N GLY A 183 21.38 21.96 -0.20
CA GLY A 183 21.18 20.53 0.01
C GLY A 183 21.72 19.62 -1.10
N LYS A 184 22.01 20.15 -2.31
CA LYS A 184 22.66 19.40 -3.39
C LYS A 184 24.05 18.87 -3.02
N HIS A 185 24.73 19.55 -2.09
CA HIS A 185 26.05 19.18 -1.60
C HIS A 185 26.01 18.25 -0.39
N LEU A 186 24.82 17.83 0.05
CA LEU A 186 24.65 16.88 1.14
C LEU A 186 24.69 15.45 0.60
N LYS A 187 25.50 14.59 1.22
CA LYS A 187 25.59 13.17 0.90
C LYS A 187 24.62 12.34 1.74
N THR A 188 24.56 12.62 3.05
CA THR A 188 23.66 11.93 3.97
C THR A 188 23.42 12.74 5.23
N ALA A 189 22.30 12.46 5.89
CA ALA A 189 21.97 12.97 7.21
C ALA A 189 21.34 11.87 8.07
N ALA A 190 21.65 11.85 9.36
CA ALA A 190 21.13 10.88 10.31
C ALA A 190 20.99 11.47 11.71
N VAL A 191 20.04 10.96 12.50
CA VAL A 191 19.91 11.32 13.91
C VAL A 191 20.96 10.59 14.72
N GLY A 192 21.70 11.35 15.53
CA GLY A 192 22.64 10.85 16.54
C GLY A 192 22.29 11.41 17.91
N THR A 193 23.12 11.14 18.90
CA THR A 193 23.03 11.72 20.25
C THR A 193 24.30 12.51 20.55
N ASP A 194 24.15 13.63 21.27
CA ASP A 194 25.28 14.37 21.81
C ASP A 194 25.85 13.68 23.07
N GLU A 195 26.91 14.25 23.66
CA GLU A 195 27.55 13.74 24.88
C GLU A 195 26.62 13.72 26.10
N PHE A 196 25.53 14.46 26.05
CA PHE A 196 24.50 14.55 27.08
C PHE A 196 23.29 13.66 26.80
N GLY A 197 23.33 12.83 25.73
CA GLY A 197 22.23 11.97 25.32
C GLY A 197 21.08 12.68 24.58
N ARG A 198 21.24 13.94 24.20
CA ARG A 198 20.22 14.71 23.48
C ARG A 198 20.28 14.44 21.98
N PRO A 199 19.13 14.36 21.29
CA PRO A 199 19.11 14.17 19.86
C PRO A 199 19.79 15.32 19.10
N GLN A 200 20.66 14.96 18.16
CA GLN A 200 21.33 15.86 17.22
C GLN A 200 21.24 15.27 15.80
N ILE A 201 21.47 16.09 14.78
CA ILE A 201 21.53 15.63 13.40
C ILE A 201 22.97 15.70 12.91
N SER A 202 23.53 14.55 12.59
CA SER A 202 24.85 14.45 11.95
C SER A 202 24.67 14.41 10.45
N PHE A 203 25.49 15.14 9.72
CA PHE A 203 25.47 15.16 8.26
C PHE A 203 26.86 15.01 7.66
N GLU A 204 26.91 14.49 6.45
CA GLU A 204 28.11 14.34 5.63
C GLU A 204 27.88 15.01 4.27
N LEU A 205 28.81 15.81 3.83
CA LEU A 205 28.78 16.50 2.54
C LEU A 205 29.37 15.62 1.44
N THR A 206 29.04 15.93 0.19
CA THR A 206 29.72 15.39 -0.98
C THR A 206 31.17 15.93 -1.03
N SER A 207 32.04 15.34 -1.85
CA SER A 207 33.41 15.81 -2.00
C SER A 207 33.48 17.28 -2.46
N GLU A 208 32.57 17.72 -3.32
CA GLU A 208 32.44 19.10 -3.76
C GLU A 208 32.02 20.02 -2.60
N GLY A 209 30.95 19.59 -1.86
CA GLY A 209 30.49 20.33 -0.69
C GLY A 209 31.51 20.43 0.41
N ALA A 210 32.30 19.37 0.67
CA ALA A 210 33.40 19.38 1.62
C ALA A 210 34.48 20.40 1.25
N GLY A 211 34.83 20.53 -0.05
CA GLY A 211 35.75 21.54 -0.56
C GLY A 211 35.27 22.96 -0.32
N ILE A 212 34.00 23.24 -0.70
CA ILE A 212 33.35 24.55 -0.48
C ILE A 212 33.33 24.88 1.02
N PHE A 213 32.97 23.90 1.86
CA PHE A 213 32.86 24.08 3.29
C PHE A 213 34.22 24.30 3.98
N ALA A 214 35.27 23.59 3.53
CA ALA A 214 36.63 23.76 3.99
C ALA A 214 37.17 25.15 3.67
N ASP A 215 36.97 25.63 2.43
CA ASP A 215 37.44 26.96 2.00
C ASP A 215 36.67 28.09 2.72
N TYR A 216 35.34 27.92 2.85
CA TYR A 216 34.55 28.89 3.59
C TYR A 216 34.93 28.94 5.07
N SER A 217 35.06 27.78 5.73
CA SER A 217 35.39 27.71 7.16
C SER A 217 36.80 28.28 7.45
N ARG A 218 37.77 28.10 6.53
CA ARG A 218 39.13 28.67 6.66
C ARG A 218 39.12 30.19 6.69
N ASN A 219 38.25 30.81 5.88
CA ASN A 219 38.20 32.26 5.73
C ASN A 219 37.28 32.96 6.73
N ASN A 220 36.45 32.20 7.46
CA ASN A 220 35.40 32.74 8.30
C ASN A 220 35.41 32.17 9.73
N ILE A 221 36.58 31.81 10.26
CA ILE A 221 36.70 31.36 11.66
C ILE A 221 36.20 32.48 12.60
N GLY A 222 35.36 32.11 13.56
CA GLY A 222 34.74 32.99 14.53
C GLY A 222 33.42 33.62 14.10
N LYS A 223 33.03 33.51 12.82
CA LYS A 223 31.72 33.93 12.31
C LYS A 223 30.65 32.83 12.47
N PHE A 224 29.40 33.21 12.24
CA PHE A 224 28.26 32.32 12.32
C PHE A 224 27.82 31.85 10.94
N LEU A 225 27.57 30.55 10.80
CA LEU A 225 27.01 29.92 9.62
C LEU A 225 25.64 29.32 9.98
N CYS A 226 24.58 29.92 9.49
CA CYS A 226 23.26 29.43 9.78
C CYS A 226 22.81 28.34 8.79
N ILE A 227 22.17 27.34 9.31
CA ILE A 227 21.56 26.26 8.55
C ILE A 227 20.07 26.51 8.54
N THR A 228 19.49 26.63 7.35
CA THR A 228 18.08 26.90 7.17
C THR A 228 17.41 25.76 6.41
N MET A 229 16.17 25.46 6.73
CA MET A 229 15.30 24.57 6.00
C MET A 229 14.04 25.33 5.63
N ASP A 230 13.71 25.34 4.33
CA ASP A 230 12.54 26.08 3.85
C ASP A 230 12.50 27.55 4.33
N LYS A 231 13.66 28.21 4.32
CA LYS A 231 13.87 29.59 4.77
C LYS A 231 13.79 29.82 6.30
N VAL A 232 13.58 28.79 7.08
CA VAL A 232 13.54 28.89 8.55
C VAL A 232 14.89 28.46 9.12
N VAL A 233 15.49 29.28 9.98
CA VAL A 233 16.74 28.96 10.67
C VAL A 233 16.52 27.80 11.63
N ILE A 234 17.25 26.70 11.43
CA ILE A 234 17.25 25.54 12.32
C ILE A 234 18.31 25.68 13.40
N SER A 235 19.50 26.09 12.99
CA SER A 235 20.67 26.26 13.89
C SER A 235 21.62 27.24 13.27
N CYS A 236 22.36 27.97 14.11
CA CYS A 236 23.33 28.98 13.68
C CYS A 236 24.63 28.79 14.47
N PRO A 237 25.39 27.70 14.19
CA PRO A 237 26.65 27.46 14.90
C PRO A 237 27.74 28.46 14.53
N ARG A 238 28.66 28.68 15.48
CA ARG A 238 29.91 29.41 15.25
C ARG A 238 30.96 28.49 14.63
N ILE A 239 31.70 28.98 13.65
CA ILE A 239 32.82 28.26 13.06
C ILE A 239 34.01 28.36 14.02
N GLU A 240 34.38 27.27 14.67
CA GLU A 240 35.47 27.23 15.64
C GLU A 240 36.79 26.86 14.99
N SER A 241 36.77 26.04 13.94
CA SER A 241 37.96 25.57 13.24
C SER A 241 37.63 25.25 11.79
N VAL A 242 38.67 25.04 10.98
CA VAL A 242 38.50 24.54 9.60
C VAL A 242 37.92 23.14 9.61
N ILE A 243 36.91 22.89 8.75
CA ILE A 243 36.22 21.60 8.65
C ILE A 243 36.56 20.97 7.29
N PRO A 244 37.66 20.20 7.20
CA PRO A 244 38.13 19.65 5.92
C PRO A 244 37.32 18.42 5.47
N ASP A 245 36.73 17.67 6.41
CA ASP A 245 36.15 16.36 6.15
C ASP A 245 34.67 16.43 5.71
N GLY A 246 34.11 17.65 5.65
CA GLY A 246 32.71 17.84 5.24
C GLY A 246 31.70 17.20 6.18
N GLN A 247 32.08 16.86 7.42
CA GLN A 247 31.19 16.34 8.42
C GLN A 247 30.75 17.45 9.38
N GLY A 248 29.46 17.51 9.67
CA GLY A 248 28.91 18.50 10.58
C GLY A 248 27.83 17.92 11.48
N ARG A 249 27.49 18.68 12.52
CA ARG A 249 26.42 18.34 13.46
C ARG A 249 25.52 19.55 13.64
N ILE A 250 24.22 19.32 13.58
CA ILE A 250 23.22 20.33 13.89
C ILE A 250 22.71 20.05 15.30
N THR A 251 22.93 20.98 16.19
CA THR A 251 22.52 20.90 17.60
C THR A 251 21.58 22.06 17.92
N SER A 252 20.72 21.87 18.89
CA SER A 252 19.90 22.92 19.50
C SER A 252 20.32 23.09 20.96
N GLN A 253 20.31 24.32 21.48
CA GLN A 253 20.66 24.59 22.87
C GLN A 253 19.80 23.83 23.88
N GLN A 254 18.52 23.60 23.55
CA GLN A 254 17.57 22.85 24.37
C GLN A 254 17.46 21.36 23.96
N GLY A 255 18.22 20.92 22.93
CA GLY A 255 18.04 19.65 22.25
C GLY A 255 16.84 19.65 21.30
N PHE A 256 16.83 18.72 20.35
CA PHE A 256 15.68 18.48 19.50
C PHE A 256 14.75 17.43 20.14
N ALA A 257 13.44 17.56 19.96
CA ALA A 257 12.56 16.41 20.13
C ALA A 257 12.95 15.31 19.14
N LEU A 258 13.00 14.05 19.58
CA LEU A 258 13.49 12.93 18.76
C LEU A 258 12.76 12.82 17.43
N ASP A 259 11.44 12.98 17.46
CA ASP A 259 10.59 12.84 16.26
C ASP A 259 10.81 14.02 15.29
N TYR A 260 11.00 15.24 15.81
CA TYR A 260 11.37 16.38 14.99
C TYR A 260 12.75 16.17 14.33
N ALA A 261 13.74 15.69 15.08
CA ALA A 261 15.07 15.39 14.55
C ALA A 261 15.03 14.32 13.44
N ARG A 262 14.17 13.29 13.60
CA ARG A 262 13.94 12.27 12.57
C ARG A 262 13.34 12.86 11.29
N GLY A 263 12.27 13.63 11.42
CA GLY A 263 11.64 14.29 10.27
C GLY A 263 12.60 15.19 9.52
N LEU A 264 13.37 15.99 10.26
CA LEU A 264 14.35 16.91 9.68
C LEU A 264 15.52 16.16 8.98
N ALA A 265 16.05 15.10 9.60
CA ALA A 265 17.09 14.27 8.99
C ALA A 265 16.60 13.61 7.69
N VAL A 266 15.34 13.18 7.64
CA VAL A 266 14.69 12.62 6.45
C VAL A 266 14.58 13.69 5.34
N GLN A 267 14.08 14.88 5.66
CA GLN A 267 13.98 15.99 4.70
C GLN A 267 15.36 16.38 4.15
N MET A 268 16.37 16.49 5.02
CA MET A 268 17.74 16.76 4.61
C MET A 268 18.30 15.68 3.69
N ARG A 269 18.07 14.40 4.03
CA ARG A 269 18.64 13.26 3.31
C ARG A 269 18.09 13.11 1.89
N TYR A 270 16.78 13.36 1.71
CA TYR A 270 16.09 13.13 0.45
C TYR A 270 15.89 14.39 -0.39
N GLY A 271 16.28 15.54 0.14
CA GLY A 271 16.41 16.79 -0.59
C GLY A 271 15.10 17.51 -0.88
N ALA A 272 15.22 18.56 -1.71
CA ALA A 272 14.12 19.45 -2.06
C ALA A 272 13.19 18.85 -3.12
N LEU A 273 11.89 19.13 -2.98
CA LEU A 273 10.89 18.80 -3.99
C LEU A 273 11.10 19.67 -5.25
N PRO A 274 10.98 19.09 -6.46
CA PRO A 274 11.13 19.85 -7.71
C PRO A 274 9.98 20.85 -7.93
N VAL A 275 8.84 20.59 -7.32
CA VAL A 275 7.69 21.50 -7.23
C VAL A 275 7.16 21.51 -5.80
N PRO A 276 6.78 22.67 -5.25
CA PRO A 276 6.19 22.74 -3.93
C PRO A 276 4.86 21.98 -3.92
N LEU A 277 4.60 21.23 -2.83
CA LEU A 277 3.38 20.48 -2.65
C LEU A 277 2.58 21.05 -1.48
N LYS A 278 1.28 21.30 -1.68
CA LYS A 278 0.36 21.67 -0.62
C LYS A 278 -0.57 20.51 -0.27
N VAL A 279 -0.93 20.40 1.01
CA VAL A 279 -1.93 19.45 1.46
C VAL A 279 -3.32 20.01 1.20
N VAL A 280 -4.05 19.38 0.29
CA VAL A 280 -5.43 19.74 -0.04
C VAL A 280 -6.40 19.04 0.90
N ASN A 281 -6.11 17.82 1.26
CA ASN A 281 -6.93 17.03 2.18
C ASN A 281 -6.04 16.10 3.02
N SER A 282 -6.42 15.92 4.28
CA SER A 282 -5.79 14.99 5.21
C SER A 282 -6.87 14.28 6.01
N ARG A 283 -6.85 12.95 5.98
CA ARG A 283 -7.81 12.12 6.70
C ARG A 283 -7.06 11.09 7.54
N SER A 284 -7.25 11.16 8.84
CA SER A 284 -6.76 10.15 9.78
C SER A 284 -7.86 9.11 10.06
N VAL A 285 -7.48 7.84 10.03
CA VAL A 285 -8.35 6.71 10.38
C VAL A 285 -7.77 6.05 11.63
N GLY A 286 -8.55 6.01 12.71
CA GLY A 286 -8.11 5.37 13.94
C GLY A 286 -7.99 3.85 13.78
N ALA A 287 -6.90 3.27 14.29
CA ALA A 287 -6.64 1.82 14.24
C ALA A 287 -7.76 0.97 14.87
N THR A 288 -8.39 1.48 15.93
CA THR A 288 -9.50 0.80 16.61
C THR A 288 -10.74 0.64 15.74
N LEU A 289 -11.04 1.64 14.89
CA LEU A 289 -12.14 1.61 13.92
C LEU A 289 -11.93 0.56 12.84
N GLY A 290 -10.70 0.41 12.36
CA GLY A 290 -10.33 -0.59 11.37
C GLY A 290 -10.48 -2.00 11.94
N GLN A 291 -9.90 -2.27 13.11
CA GLN A 291 -9.97 -3.58 13.78
C GLN A 291 -11.41 -4.01 14.08
N ASP A 292 -12.25 -3.12 14.61
CA ASP A 292 -13.67 -3.39 14.87
C ASP A 292 -14.43 -3.74 13.59
N SER A 293 -14.15 -3.03 12.50
CA SER A 293 -14.75 -3.28 11.19
C SER A 293 -14.31 -4.63 10.60
N VAL A 294 -13.05 -5.01 10.74
CA VAL A 294 -12.52 -6.33 10.35
C VAL A 294 -13.23 -7.43 11.11
N GLN A 295 -13.30 -7.31 12.44
CA GLN A 295 -13.92 -8.34 13.27
C GLN A 295 -15.40 -8.53 12.96
N LYS A 296 -16.15 -7.44 12.73
CA LYS A 296 -17.55 -7.48 12.31
C LYS A 296 -17.70 -8.12 10.93
N SER A 297 -16.81 -7.80 9.98
CA SER A 297 -16.82 -8.37 8.62
C SER A 297 -16.52 -9.86 8.62
N ILE A 298 -15.53 -10.32 9.42
CA ILE A 298 -15.23 -11.74 9.58
C ILE A 298 -16.41 -12.47 10.20
N THR A 299 -17.03 -11.92 11.24
CA THR A 299 -18.18 -12.51 11.90
C THR A 299 -19.36 -12.63 10.93
N ALA A 300 -19.68 -11.56 10.21
CA ALA A 300 -20.73 -11.57 9.19
C ALA A 300 -20.44 -12.58 8.07
N GLY A 301 -19.19 -12.64 7.61
CA GLY A 301 -18.73 -13.61 6.61
C GLY A 301 -18.89 -15.06 7.08
N MET A 302 -18.47 -15.37 8.31
CA MET A 302 -18.63 -16.71 8.88
C MET A 302 -20.09 -17.11 9.03
N VAL A 303 -20.95 -16.19 9.48
CA VAL A 303 -22.39 -16.45 9.60
C VAL A 303 -23.00 -16.69 8.21
N GLY A 304 -22.70 -15.81 7.24
CA GLY A 304 -23.20 -15.96 5.86
C GLY A 304 -22.73 -17.26 5.22
N LEU A 305 -21.44 -17.59 5.33
CA LEU A 305 -20.88 -18.83 4.83
C LEU A 305 -21.54 -20.07 5.47
N SER A 306 -21.72 -20.06 6.79
CA SER A 306 -22.37 -21.18 7.51
C SER A 306 -23.79 -21.41 7.03
N ILE A 307 -24.57 -20.35 6.80
CA ILE A 307 -25.93 -20.44 6.27
C ILE A 307 -25.92 -21.08 4.87
N VAL A 308 -24.98 -20.65 4.01
CA VAL A 308 -24.86 -21.18 2.64
C VAL A 308 -24.47 -22.65 2.65
N LEU A 309 -23.48 -23.07 3.44
CA LEU A 309 -23.05 -24.46 3.57
C LEU A 309 -24.18 -25.34 4.08
N LEU A 310 -24.93 -24.90 5.10
CA LEU A 310 -26.08 -25.62 5.62
C LEU A 310 -27.19 -25.74 4.57
N PHE A 311 -27.44 -24.68 3.82
CA PHE A 311 -28.43 -24.72 2.74
C PHE A 311 -28.03 -25.72 1.65
N MET A 312 -26.77 -25.70 1.19
CA MET A 312 -26.24 -26.60 0.18
C MET A 312 -26.31 -28.06 0.65
N LEU A 313 -25.95 -28.33 1.88
CA LEU A 313 -26.05 -29.66 2.49
C LEU A 313 -27.50 -30.13 2.59
N ALA A 314 -28.41 -29.28 3.06
CA ALA A 314 -29.80 -29.66 3.29
C ALA A 314 -30.59 -29.87 1.98
N TYR A 315 -30.40 -28.97 1.01
CA TYR A 315 -31.18 -28.94 -0.23
C TYR A 315 -30.58 -29.84 -1.33
N TYR A 316 -29.27 -29.78 -1.55
CA TYR A 316 -28.56 -30.55 -2.60
C TYR A 316 -27.97 -31.87 -2.09
N ARG A 317 -27.89 -32.04 -0.77
CA ARG A 317 -27.41 -33.28 -0.14
C ARG A 317 -26.01 -33.65 -0.62
N LEU A 318 -25.84 -34.84 -1.28
CA LEU A 318 -24.52 -35.29 -1.73
C LEU A 318 -23.84 -34.32 -2.74
N PRO A 319 -24.48 -33.86 -3.82
CA PRO A 319 -23.92 -32.78 -4.65
C PRO A 319 -23.58 -31.54 -3.84
N GLY A 320 -24.39 -31.17 -2.82
CA GLY A 320 -24.13 -30.07 -1.92
C GLY A 320 -22.84 -30.24 -1.13
N VAL A 321 -22.57 -31.40 -0.54
CA VAL A 321 -21.31 -31.71 0.15
C VAL A 321 -20.10 -31.53 -0.78
N LEU A 322 -20.24 -31.96 -2.04
CA LEU A 322 -19.15 -31.83 -3.02
C LEU A 322 -18.90 -30.36 -3.43
N ALA A 323 -19.98 -29.60 -3.52
CA ALA A 323 -19.88 -28.14 -3.74
C ALA A 323 -19.28 -27.41 -2.54
N ASP A 324 -19.65 -27.80 -1.32
CA ASP A 324 -19.09 -27.25 -0.09
C ASP A 324 -17.58 -27.51 0.01
N LEU A 325 -17.15 -28.72 -0.35
CA LEU A 325 -15.71 -29.04 -0.43
C LEU A 325 -15.01 -28.19 -1.51
N ALA A 326 -15.63 -28.01 -2.67
CA ALA A 326 -15.10 -27.12 -3.70
C ALA A 326 -15.06 -25.66 -3.27
N LEU A 327 -16.01 -25.22 -2.42
CA LEU A 327 -16.02 -23.86 -1.85
C LEU A 327 -14.89 -23.66 -0.84
N VAL A 328 -14.53 -24.67 -0.05
CA VAL A 328 -13.35 -24.62 0.83
C VAL A 328 -12.08 -24.46 -0.02
N ILE A 329 -11.96 -25.24 -1.10
CA ILE A 329 -10.82 -25.10 -2.03
C ILE A 329 -10.80 -23.72 -2.68
N TYR A 330 -11.97 -23.20 -3.06
CA TYR A 330 -12.12 -21.84 -3.57
C TYR A 330 -11.57 -20.80 -2.58
N ALA A 331 -11.93 -20.90 -1.30
CA ALA A 331 -11.46 -19.96 -0.28
C ALA A 331 -9.92 -20.03 -0.12
N LEU A 332 -9.35 -21.23 -0.05
CA LEU A 332 -7.89 -21.41 0.02
C LEU A 332 -7.19 -20.83 -1.21
N LEU A 333 -7.67 -21.10 -2.41
CA LEU A 333 -7.08 -20.58 -3.64
C LEU A 333 -7.16 -19.04 -3.72
N ASN A 334 -8.25 -18.43 -3.20
CA ASN A 334 -8.36 -16.97 -3.13
C ASN A 334 -7.36 -16.36 -2.15
N LEU A 335 -7.24 -16.92 -0.94
CA LEU A 335 -6.27 -16.42 0.05
C LEU A 335 -4.84 -16.54 -0.49
N ALA A 336 -4.49 -17.68 -1.10
CA ALA A 336 -3.20 -17.87 -1.74
C ALA A 336 -2.97 -16.87 -2.89
N ALA A 337 -4.00 -16.60 -3.72
CA ALA A 337 -3.92 -15.62 -4.80
C ALA A 337 -3.73 -14.19 -4.26
N PHE A 338 -4.39 -13.82 -3.15
CA PHE A 338 -4.22 -12.51 -2.52
C PHE A 338 -2.82 -12.30 -1.94
N LYS A 339 -2.16 -13.35 -1.47
CA LYS A 339 -0.77 -13.31 -1.02
C LYS A 339 0.23 -13.28 -2.17
N LEU A 340 -0.04 -13.99 -3.26
CA LEU A 340 0.83 -14.04 -4.44
C LEU A 340 0.77 -12.76 -5.28
N VAL A 341 -0.41 -12.15 -5.40
CA VAL A 341 -0.57 -10.85 -6.04
C VAL A 341 -0.40 -9.79 -4.96
N PRO A 342 0.46 -8.75 -5.14
CA PRO A 342 0.66 -7.72 -4.12
C PRO A 342 -0.59 -6.84 -4.00
N LEU A 343 -1.62 -7.38 -3.34
CA LEU A 343 -2.91 -6.72 -3.10
C LEU A 343 -2.93 -6.11 -1.72
N VAL A 344 -3.28 -4.84 -1.66
CA VAL A 344 -3.64 -4.20 -0.39
C VAL A 344 -5.09 -4.53 -0.10
N LEU A 345 -5.31 -5.37 0.92
CA LEU A 345 -6.66 -5.76 1.34
C LEU A 345 -7.34 -4.59 2.06
N THR A 346 -8.49 -4.17 1.56
CA THR A 346 -9.32 -3.09 2.09
C THR A 346 -10.66 -3.63 2.58
N LEU A 347 -11.43 -2.85 3.36
CA LEU A 347 -12.81 -3.23 3.74
C LEU A 347 -13.69 -3.54 2.52
N PRO A 348 -13.73 -2.70 1.46
CA PRO A 348 -14.40 -3.07 0.22
C PRO A 348 -13.80 -4.31 -0.45
N GLY A 349 -12.49 -4.55 -0.30
CA GLY A 349 -11.85 -5.78 -0.79
C GLY A 349 -12.38 -7.03 -0.09
N ILE A 350 -12.59 -6.99 1.22
CA ILE A 350 -13.26 -8.06 1.98
C ILE A 350 -14.70 -8.26 1.47
N ALA A 351 -15.44 -7.18 1.25
CA ALA A 351 -16.78 -7.24 0.68
C ALA A 351 -16.79 -7.87 -0.72
N GLY A 352 -15.81 -7.56 -1.57
CA GLY A 352 -15.62 -8.18 -2.89
C GLY A 352 -15.38 -9.69 -2.81
N PHE A 353 -14.54 -10.13 -1.86
CA PHE A 353 -14.33 -11.55 -1.58
C PHE A 353 -15.60 -12.25 -1.10
N LEU A 354 -16.36 -11.66 -0.18
CA LEU A 354 -17.62 -12.22 0.30
C LEU A 354 -18.68 -12.32 -0.82
N LEU A 355 -18.75 -11.28 -1.66
CA LEU A 355 -19.66 -11.27 -2.81
C LEU A 355 -19.26 -12.36 -3.82
N SER A 356 -17.98 -12.51 -4.15
CA SER A 356 -17.51 -13.56 -5.06
C SER A 356 -17.72 -14.97 -4.51
N THR A 357 -17.68 -15.14 -3.19
CA THR A 357 -18.04 -16.41 -2.52
C THR A 357 -19.50 -16.77 -2.77
N GLY A 358 -20.43 -15.80 -2.69
CA GLY A 358 -21.83 -16.01 -3.05
C GLY A 358 -22.02 -16.43 -4.51
N MET A 359 -21.30 -15.78 -5.44
CA MET A 359 -21.34 -16.12 -6.87
C MET A 359 -20.72 -17.51 -7.17
N ALA A 360 -19.72 -17.93 -6.39
CA ALA A 360 -19.15 -19.28 -6.52
C ALA A 360 -20.17 -20.38 -6.19
N VAL A 361 -21.04 -20.14 -5.21
CA VAL A 361 -22.14 -21.05 -4.86
C VAL A 361 -23.22 -21.03 -5.93
N ASP A 362 -23.60 -19.86 -6.45
CA ASP A 362 -24.62 -19.70 -7.48
C ASP A 362 -24.31 -20.53 -8.74
N ALA A 363 -23.05 -20.54 -9.19
CA ALA A 363 -22.62 -21.39 -10.28
C ALA A 363 -22.88 -22.89 -10.02
N ASN A 364 -22.62 -23.37 -8.82
CA ASN A 364 -22.87 -24.77 -8.43
C ASN A 364 -24.38 -25.07 -8.36
N VAL A 365 -25.17 -24.15 -7.82
CA VAL A 365 -26.65 -24.23 -7.78
C VAL A 365 -27.21 -24.40 -9.19
N LEU A 366 -26.79 -23.54 -10.13
CA LEU A 366 -27.24 -23.60 -11.52
C LEU A 366 -26.89 -24.95 -12.18
N ILE A 367 -25.68 -25.44 -11.96
CA ILE A 367 -25.26 -26.75 -12.49
C ILE A 367 -26.13 -27.87 -11.93
N PHE A 368 -26.37 -27.87 -10.62
CA PHE A 368 -27.15 -28.94 -9.97
C PHE A 368 -28.65 -28.90 -10.35
N GLU A 369 -29.22 -27.73 -10.50
CA GLU A 369 -30.61 -27.63 -10.99
C GLU A 369 -30.73 -28.15 -12.43
N ARG A 370 -29.81 -27.81 -13.31
CA ARG A 370 -29.79 -28.40 -14.68
C ARG A 370 -29.57 -29.90 -14.65
N MET A 371 -28.73 -30.40 -13.78
CA MET A 371 -28.54 -31.86 -13.60
C MET A 371 -29.82 -32.54 -13.09
N LYS A 372 -30.55 -31.92 -12.15
CA LYS A 372 -31.82 -32.43 -11.64
C LYS A 372 -32.92 -32.44 -12.72
N GLU A 373 -33.00 -31.39 -13.54
CA GLU A 373 -33.92 -31.34 -14.70
C GLU A 373 -33.69 -32.55 -15.61
N GLU A 374 -32.46 -32.80 -16.01
CA GLU A 374 -32.10 -33.91 -16.89
C GLU A 374 -32.38 -35.30 -16.26
N LEU A 375 -32.19 -35.43 -14.94
CA LEU A 375 -32.54 -36.65 -14.20
C LEU A 375 -34.03 -36.89 -14.13
N ARG A 376 -34.85 -35.84 -13.98
CA ARG A 376 -36.31 -35.90 -13.99
C ARG A 376 -36.86 -36.30 -15.37
N ASP A 377 -36.18 -35.86 -16.42
CA ASP A 377 -36.51 -36.25 -17.82
C ASP A 377 -36.13 -37.71 -18.13
N GLY A 378 -35.60 -38.45 -17.14
CA GLY A 378 -35.33 -39.88 -17.26
C GLY A 378 -33.96 -40.22 -17.91
N ARG A 379 -33.10 -39.26 -18.10
CA ARG A 379 -31.74 -39.51 -18.66
C ARG A 379 -30.87 -40.31 -17.71
N PRO A 380 -29.95 -41.12 -18.23
CA PRO A 380 -28.97 -41.82 -17.38
C PRO A 380 -28.12 -40.83 -16.59
N LEU A 381 -27.73 -41.19 -15.36
CA LEU A 381 -27.03 -40.33 -14.41
C LEU A 381 -25.77 -39.69 -15.00
N GLY A 382 -24.91 -40.44 -15.69
CA GLY A 382 -23.70 -39.91 -16.32
C GLY A 382 -24.01 -38.90 -17.44
N ALA A 383 -25.06 -39.11 -18.23
CA ALA A 383 -25.49 -38.19 -19.27
C ALA A 383 -26.11 -36.90 -18.67
N SER A 384 -26.85 -37.04 -17.59
CA SER A 384 -27.42 -35.89 -16.86
C SER A 384 -26.36 -34.98 -16.24
N ILE A 385 -25.27 -35.56 -15.71
CA ILE A 385 -24.14 -34.80 -15.21
C ILE A 385 -23.53 -33.98 -16.36
N GLU A 386 -23.18 -34.63 -17.48
CA GLU A 386 -22.53 -33.94 -18.60
C GLU A 386 -23.43 -32.85 -19.20
N ALA A 387 -24.73 -33.15 -19.34
CA ALA A 387 -25.70 -32.18 -19.83
C ALA A 387 -25.89 -30.99 -18.87
N GLY A 388 -25.93 -31.24 -17.56
CA GLY A 388 -26.02 -30.20 -16.54
C GLY A 388 -24.85 -29.22 -16.61
N PHE A 389 -23.62 -29.71 -16.61
CA PHE A 389 -22.42 -28.88 -16.76
C PHE A 389 -22.36 -28.13 -18.09
N SER A 390 -22.68 -28.80 -19.21
CA SER A 390 -22.62 -28.18 -20.55
C SER A 390 -23.67 -27.09 -20.73
N ARG A 391 -24.91 -27.28 -20.25
CA ARG A 391 -25.98 -26.30 -20.35
C ARG A 391 -25.81 -25.11 -19.41
N ALA A 392 -25.28 -25.35 -18.19
CA ALA A 392 -25.03 -24.30 -17.24
C ALA A 392 -23.85 -23.40 -17.67
N TRP A 393 -22.87 -23.97 -18.41
CA TRP A 393 -21.64 -23.29 -18.73
C TRP A 393 -21.83 -21.94 -19.43
N THR A 394 -22.68 -21.85 -20.45
CA THR A 394 -22.91 -20.61 -21.19
C THR A 394 -23.46 -19.50 -20.28
N SER A 395 -24.45 -19.83 -19.45
CA SER A 395 -25.01 -18.86 -18.51
C SER A 395 -24.01 -18.41 -17.46
N ILE A 396 -23.20 -19.35 -16.92
CA ILE A 396 -22.13 -19.03 -15.96
C ILE A 396 -21.08 -18.14 -16.60
N LEU A 397 -20.67 -18.44 -17.84
CA LEU A 397 -19.67 -17.63 -18.55
C LEU A 397 -20.18 -16.22 -18.80
N ASP A 398 -21.41 -16.05 -19.32
CA ASP A 398 -21.98 -14.75 -19.68
C ASP A 398 -22.14 -13.86 -18.41
N SER A 399 -22.65 -14.41 -17.34
CA SER A 399 -22.82 -13.72 -16.06
C SER A 399 -21.46 -13.26 -15.48
N ASN A 400 -20.49 -14.18 -15.42
CA ASN A 400 -19.17 -13.88 -14.86
C ASN A 400 -18.36 -12.94 -15.75
N LEU A 401 -18.49 -13.07 -17.08
CA LEU A 401 -17.83 -12.15 -18.02
C LEU A 401 -18.32 -10.71 -17.84
N SER A 402 -19.62 -10.51 -17.65
CA SER A 402 -20.19 -9.19 -17.34
C SER A 402 -19.59 -8.61 -16.06
N THR A 403 -19.45 -9.43 -15.01
CA THR A 403 -18.81 -9.02 -13.75
C THR A 403 -17.34 -8.70 -13.95
N LEU A 404 -16.59 -9.50 -14.70
CA LEU A 404 -15.18 -9.25 -14.99
C LEU A 404 -14.96 -7.94 -15.78
N ILE A 405 -15.84 -7.64 -16.74
CA ILE A 405 -15.82 -6.36 -17.47
C ILE A 405 -16.04 -5.20 -16.49
N THR A 406 -17.01 -5.33 -15.60
CA THR A 406 -17.28 -4.32 -14.56
C THR A 406 -16.07 -4.15 -13.65
N CYS A 407 -15.44 -5.23 -13.20
CA CYS A 407 -14.21 -5.19 -12.40
C CYS A 407 -13.06 -4.50 -13.14
N ALA A 408 -12.87 -4.77 -14.43
CA ALA A 408 -11.84 -4.12 -15.25
C ALA A 408 -12.06 -2.60 -15.35
N ILE A 409 -13.32 -2.17 -15.56
CA ILE A 409 -13.69 -0.76 -15.60
C ILE A 409 -13.42 -0.10 -14.23
N LEU A 410 -13.88 -0.69 -13.14
CA LEU A 410 -13.67 -0.18 -11.79
C LEU A 410 -12.19 -0.12 -11.41
N TRP A 411 -11.40 -1.11 -11.81
CA TRP A 411 -9.97 -1.13 -11.57
C TRP A 411 -9.25 -0.01 -12.32
N TYR A 412 -9.58 0.19 -13.60
CA TYR A 412 -9.00 1.25 -14.44
C TYR A 412 -9.35 2.64 -13.89
N PHE A 413 -10.62 2.92 -13.68
CA PHE A 413 -11.05 4.23 -13.16
C PHE A 413 -10.66 4.43 -11.70
N GLY A 414 -10.68 3.38 -10.87
CA GLY A 414 -10.18 3.44 -9.49
C GLY A 414 -8.70 3.85 -9.43
N GLY A 415 -7.88 3.38 -10.37
CA GLY A 415 -6.50 3.81 -10.51
C GLY A 415 -6.38 5.26 -11.00
N ALA A 416 -7.12 5.62 -12.06
CA ALA A 416 -7.07 6.96 -12.66
C ALA A 416 -7.53 8.08 -11.69
N PHE A 417 -8.49 7.79 -10.82
CA PHE A 417 -9.01 8.74 -9.84
C PHE A 417 -8.41 8.59 -8.44
N GLY A 418 -7.41 7.71 -8.24
CA GLY A 418 -6.79 7.47 -6.93
C GLY A 418 -7.73 6.88 -5.88
N ALA A 419 -8.81 6.20 -6.32
CA ALA A 419 -9.77 5.54 -5.43
C ALA A 419 -9.27 4.12 -5.07
N SER A 420 -8.28 4.02 -4.16
CA SER A 420 -7.65 2.77 -3.74
C SER A 420 -8.65 1.72 -3.24
N THR A 421 -9.68 2.15 -2.51
CA THR A 421 -10.76 1.30 -2.01
C THR A 421 -11.59 0.65 -3.11
N VAL A 422 -11.93 1.41 -4.18
CA VAL A 422 -12.66 0.89 -5.36
C VAL A 422 -11.78 -0.08 -6.14
N ARG A 423 -10.50 0.25 -6.29
CA ARG A 423 -9.51 -0.61 -6.96
C ARG A 423 -9.31 -1.93 -6.21
N GLY A 424 -9.22 -1.89 -4.88
CA GLY A 424 -9.12 -3.07 -4.03
C GLY A 424 -10.35 -3.99 -4.17
N PHE A 425 -11.57 -3.42 -4.12
CA PHE A 425 -12.81 -4.17 -4.37
C PHE A 425 -12.82 -4.85 -5.73
N ALA A 426 -12.48 -4.10 -6.79
CA ALA A 426 -12.49 -4.61 -8.16
C ALA A 426 -11.52 -5.79 -8.36
N LEU A 427 -10.31 -5.69 -7.79
CA LEU A 427 -9.31 -6.75 -7.88
C LEU A 427 -9.73 -8.01 -7.12
N THR A 428 -10.16 -7.88 -5.87
CA THR A 428 -10.58 -9.03 -5.06
C THR A 428 -11.81 -9.72 -5.64
N LEU A 429 -12.79 -8.94 -6.11
CA LEU A 429 -13.96 -9.48 -6.80
C LEU A 429 -13.56 -10.18 -8.10
N GLY A 430 -12.72 -9.56 -8.94
CA GLY A 430 -12.29 -10.11 -10.22
C GLY A 430 -11.52 -11.43 -10.06
N ILE A 431 -10.57 -11.49 -9.14
CA ILE A 431 -9.82 -12.72 -8.80
C ILE A 431 -10.78 -13.79 -8.29
N GLY A 432 -11.68 -13.41 -7.36
CA GLY A 432 -12.68 -14.33 -6.82
C GLY A 432 -13.56 -14.94 -7.91
N VAL A 433 -14.03 -14.13 -8.87
CA VAL A 433 -14.83 -14.61 -10.00
C VAL A 433 -14.05 -15.57 -10.89
N LEU A 434 -12.80 -15.28 -11.22
CA LEU A 434 -11.96 -16.20 -12.02
C LEU A 434 -11.75 -17.55 -11.31
N ILE A 435 -11.46 -17.52 -10.01
CA ILE A 435 -11.27 -18.74 -9.22
C ILE A 435 -12.60 -19.49 -9.06
N SER A 436 -13.74 -18.78 -8.90
CA SER A 436 -15.07 -19.42 -8.81
C SER A 436 -15.43 -20.18 -10.09
N MET A 437 -15.14 -19.61 -11.26
CA MET A 437 -15.34 -20.31 -12.54
C MET A 437 -14.47 -21.57 -12.63
N PHE A 438 -13.22 -21.49 -12.21
CA PHE A 438 -12.32 -22.64 -12.16
C PHE A 438 -12.86 -23.74 -11.21
N THR A 439 -13.26 -23.36 -9.99
CA THR A 439 -13.72 -24.33 -8.99
C THR A 439 -15.07 -24.94 -9.36
N ALA A 440 -16.02 -24.17 -9.87
CA ALA A 440 -17.31 -24.70 -10.29
C ALA A 440 -17.18 -25.68 -11.48
N VAL A 441 -16.39 -25.31 -12.50
CA VAL A 441 -16.34 -26.09 -13.76
C VAL A 441 -15.34 -27.23 -13.72
N ILE A 442 -14.22 -27.09 -12.99
CA ILE A 442 -13.17 -28.11 -12.95
C ILE A 442 -13.23 -28.89 -11.65
N VAL A 443 -13.22 -28.22 -10.49
CA VAL A 443 -13.13 -28.90 -9.20
C VAL A 443 -14.45 -29.65 -8.90
N THR A 444 -15.59 -28.94 -8.90
CA THR A 444 -16.90 -29.54 -8.63
C THR A 444 -17.21 -30.63 -9.64
N ARG A 445 -16.96 -30.40 -10.93
CA ARG A 445 -17.20 -31.41 -11.98
C ARG A 445 -16.36 -32.66 -11.76
N THR A 446 -15.10 -32.52 -11.38
CA THR A 446 -14.21 -33.65 -11.11
C THR A 446 -14.68 -34.44 -9.90
N PHE A 447 -15.07 -33.78 -8.82
CA PHE A 447 -15.60 -34.41 -7.62
C PHE A 447 -16.91 -35.17 -7.90
N VAL A 448 -17.85 -34.52 -8.58
CA VAL A 448 -19.12 -35.14 -8.97
C VAL A 448 -18.85 -36.37 -9.82
N ARG A 449 -18.05 -36.28 -10.88
CA ARG A 449 -17.72 -37.43 -11.74
C ARG A 449 -17.05 -38.54 -10.96
N PHE A 450 -16.06 -38.25 -10.14
CA PHE A 450 -15.33 -39.23 -9.35
C PHE A 450 -16.26 -40.02 -8.40
N VAL A 451 -17.08 -39.30 -7.62
CA VAL A 451 -18.00 -39.92 -6.67
C VAL A 451 -19.05 -40.77 -7.40
N PHE A 452 -19.54 -40.29 -8.54
CA PHE A 452 -20.55 -41.04 -9.31
C PHE A 452 -19.97 -42.21 -10.11
N GLU A 453 -18.67 -42.19 -10.48
CA GLU A 453 -17.96 -43.34 -11.04
C GLU A 453 -17.74 -44.44 -9.99
N VAL A 454 -17.45 -44.06 -8.73
CA VAL A 454 -17.18 -45.01 -7.64
C VAL A 454 -18.45 -45.56 -7.00
N ALA A 455 -19.43 -44.72 -6.76
CA ALA A 455 -20.65 -45.05 -6.01
C ALA A 455 -21.93 -45.12 -6.87
N GLY A 456 -21.83 -45.07 -8.20
CA GLY A 456 -22.95 -44.91 -9.13
C GLY A 456 -24.05 -45.94 -8.99
N GLU A 457 -23.74 -47.22 -8.72
CA GLU A 457 -24.77 -48.23 -8.50
C GLU A 457 -25.58 -48.05 -7.20
N GLN A 458 -24.89 -47.60 -6.13
CA GLN A 458 -25.53 -47.33 -4.85
C GLN A 458 -26.40 -46.06 -4.92
N LEU A 459 -25.92 -45.04 -5.62
CA LEU A 459 -26.62 -43.77 -5.81
C LEU A 459 -27.85 -43.92 -6.72
N ARG A 460 -27.83 -44.82 -7.70
CA ARG A 460 -28.97 -45.12 -8.54
C ARG A 460 -30.12 -45.77 -7.75
N LYS A 461 -29.79 -46.50 -6.69
CA LYS A 461 -30.79 -47.09 -5.76
C LYS A 461 -31.32 -46.06 -4.75
N ARG A 462 -30.57 -44.98 -4.44
CA ARG A 462 -30.90 -43.98 -3.43
C ARG A 462 -31.02 -42.59 -4.07
N ARG A 463 -31.97 -42.41 -5.00
CA ARG A 463 -32.17 -41.12 -5.72
C ARG A 463 -32.36 -39.92 -4.79
N TRP A 464 -32.92 -40.12 -3.60
CA TRP A 464 -33.07 -39.06 -2.61
C TRP A 464 -31.71 -38.40 -2.23
N LEU A 465 -30.57 -39.11 -2.29
CA LEU A 465 -29.24 -38.52 -2.04
C LEU A 465 -28.85 -37.49 -3.10
N LEU A 466 -29.47 -37.54 -4.26
CA LEU A 466 -29.27 -36.60 -5.36
C LEU A 466 -30.19 -35.38 -5.28
N GLY A 467 -31.05 -35.30 -4.25
CA GLY A 467 -32.05 -34.26 -4.11
C GLY A 467 -33.19 -34.33 -5.15
N VAL A 468 -33.42 -35.51 -5.75
CA VAL A 468 -34.48 -35.78 -6.74
C VAL A 468 -35.51 -36.71 -6.16
#